data_0e4c15111a38664d5295f7ec0937a893
#
_entry.id   0e4c15111a38664d5295f7ec0937a893
#
_cell.length_a   1.000
_cell.length_b   1.000
_cell.length_c   1.000
_cell.angle_alpha   90.00
_cell.angle_beta   90.00
_cell.angle_gamma   90.00
#
_symmetry.space_group_name_H-M   'P 1'
#
loop_
_entity.id
_entity.type
_entity.pdbx_description
1 polymer ?
#
loop_
_entity_poly.entity_id
_entity_poly.type
_entity_poly.pdbx_seq_one_letter_code
_entity_poly.pdbx_strand_id
1 'polypeptide(L)'
;MQREKAQGIMLDLKSGNYISQESRVFSDGNYVYIPLAGDYPSVITGAEVVEIEPRLPPHQSLPQAIKGSYDRIGDIAIIKLKDRKRAEELGKAIIQAGSGISSVWIDTGIQGEYRLRQLKWLAGDNKTVAIHTENQTRFLLDISKVYFSPRLATERMRLARKVRDGERIIDMFAGIGPFGIIIAKSRNVEITCIDSNPDAIKFMKDSIRLNKLKGTITPVLGKAETIMPDLPKADRIIMNLPHQSMRFLDIAKASLKDEGIIHFYTFGSMSDTEENMEKIRSAGLTIIDKRIVHGYSPAESLVSLSLRKTL
;
A
#
# COMPACT_ATOMS: atom_id res chain seq x y z
N MET A 1 -17.59 25.18 -17.92
CA MET A 1 -17.35 26.15 -16.84
C MET A 1 -15.87 26.23 -16.54
N GLN A 2 -15.33 27.42 -16.38
CA GLN A 2 -13.92 27.62 -16.03
C GLN A 2 -13.62 27.12 -14.61
N ARG A 3 -12.43 26.51 -14.43
CA ARG A 3 -12.05 25.83 -13.18
C ARG A 3 -12.12 26.69 -11.91
N GLU A 4 -11.79 27.98 -12.02
CA GLU A 4 -11.76 28.91 -10.89
C GLU A 4 -13.13 29.21 -10.28
N LYS A 5 -14.20 29.11 -11.08
CA LYS A 5 -15.59 29.36 -10.65
C LYS A 5 -16.37 28.08 -10.30
N ALA A 6 -15.76 26.92 -10.55
CA ALA A 6 -16.45 25.64 -10.46
C ALA A 6 -16.94 25.27 -9.06
N GLN A 7 -16.18 25.66 -8.02
CA GLN A 7 -16.50 25.27 -6.65
C GLN A 7 -17.75 25.96 -6.11
N GLY A 8 -17.90 27.26 -6.39
CA GLY A 8 -19.09 28.01 -5.99
C GLY A 8 -20.35 27.51 -6.69
N ILE A 9 -20.29 27.39 -8.02
CA ILE A 9 -21.41 26.89 -8.83
C ILE A 9 -21.80 25.47 -8.44
N MET A 10 -20.81 24.60 -8.13
CA MET A 10 -21.08 23.22 -7.68
C MET A 10 -21.82 23.19 -6.33
N LEU A 11 -21.52 24.12 -5.41
CA LEU A 11 -22.22 24.24 -4.14
C LEU A 11 -23.68 24.68 -4.34
N ASP A 12 -23.90 25.65 -5.22
CA ASP A 12 -25.25 26.15 -5.52
C ASP A 12 -26.11 25.07 -6.20
N LEU A 13 -25.55 24.37 -7.19
CA LEU A 13 -26.24 23.26 -7.85
C LEU A 13 -26.52 22.08 -6.90
N LYS A 14 -25.63 21.83 -5.95
CA LYS A 14 -25.81 20.78 -4.95
C LYS A 14 -26.90 21.14 -3.93
N SER A 15 -26.97 22.42 -3.50
CA SER A 15 -28.00 22.89 -2.56
C SER A 15 -29.40 22.84 -3.18
N GLY A 16 -29.51 23.04 -4.50
CA GLY A 16 -30.76 22.91 -5.26
C GLY A 16 -31.08 21.48 -5.70
N ASN A 17 -30.25 20.50 -5.38
CA ASN A 17 -30.39 19.11 -5.83
C ASN A 17 -30.39 18.92 -7.36
N TYR A 18 -29.72 19.82 -8.10
CA TYR A 18 -29.67 19.82 -9.56
C TYR A 18 -28.52 18.98 -10.15
N ILE A 19 -27.71 18.33 -9.34
CA ILE A 19 -26.62 17.47 -9.83
C ILE A 19 -27.14 16.05 -10.05
N SER A 20 -27.02 15.56 -11.27
CA SER A 20 -27.35 14.17 -11.59
C SER A 20 -26.36 13.22 -10.94
N GLN A 21 -26.86 12.11 -10.41
CA GLN A 21 -26.07 11.01 -9.86
C GLN A 21 -25.71 9.95 -10.92
N GLU A 22 -26.25 10.04 -12.12
CA GLU A 22 -26.01 9.09 -13.20
C GLU A 22 -24.67 9.29 -13.91
N SER A 23 -24.08 10.47 -13.73
CA SER A 23 -22.78 10.83 -14.32
C SER A 23 -21.88 11.48 -13.28
N ARG A 24 -20.58 11.55 -13.54
CA ARG A 24 -19.61 12.18 -12.64
C ARG A 24 -19.21 13.58 -13.09
N VAL A 25 -18.83 14.41 -12.12
CA VAL A 25 -18.06 15.62 -12.36
C VAL A 25 -16.67 15.23 -12.89
N PHE A 26 -16.22 15.85 -13.99
CA PHE A 26 -14.88 15.66 -14.53
C PHE A 26 -14.30 16.97 -15.06
N SER A 27 -13.01 16.97 -15.39
CA SER A 27 -12.32 18.12 -15.98
C SER A 27 -11.41 17.63 -17.11
N ASP A 28 -11.31 18.44 -18.17
CA ASP A 28 -10.37 18.26 -19.29
C ASP A 28 -9.10 19.13 -19.17
N GLY A 29 -8.92 19.77 -18.04
CA GLY A 29 -7.80 20.69 -17.77
C GLY A 29 -8.20 22.17 -17.82
N ASN A 30 -9.05 22.56 -18.77
CA ASN A 30 -9.52 23.95 -18.94
C ASN A 30 -10.90 24.18 -18.32
N TYR A 31 -11.76 23.17 -18.39
CA TYR A 31 -13.15 23.22 -17.94
C TYR A 31 -13.48 22.14 -16.93
N VAL A 32 -14.44 22.45 -16.07
CA VAL A 32 -15.09 21.47 -15.18
C VAL A 32 -16.50 21.22 -15.68
N TYR A 33 -16.86 19.96 -15.83
CA TYR A 33 -18.17 19.51 -16.30
C TYR A 33 -18.93 18.92 -15.12
N ILE A 34 -20.11 19.45 -14.84
CA ILE A 34 -21.00 19.00 -13.78
C ILE A 34 -22.26 18.43 -14.41
N PRO A 35 -22.61 17.15 -14.18
CA PRO A 35 -23.80 16.55 -14.73
C PRO A 35 -25.05 17.14 -14.07
N LEU A 36 -26.02 17.55 -14.87
CA LEU A 36 -27.27 18.14 -14.39
C LEU A 36 -28.41 17.11 -14.40
N ALA A 37 -29.29 17.20 -13.41
CA ALA A 37 -30.56 16.49 -13.37
C ALA A 37 -31.60 17.20 -14.27
N GLY A 38 -32.64 16.50 -14.69
CA GLY A 38 -33.62 17.03 -15.65
C GLY A 38 -34.32 18.34 -15.29
N ASP A 39 -34.41 18.70 -14.02
CA ASP A 39 -35.09 19.89 -13.49
C ASP A 39 -34.15 21.04 -13.12
N TYR A 40 -33.02 21.16 -13.80
CA TYR A 40 -32.04 22.26 -13.51
C TYR A 40 -32.54 23.64 -14.00
N PRO A 41 -32.04 24.75 -13.40
CA PRO A 41 -32.39 26.09 -13.86
C PRO A 41 -31.94 26.33 -15.30
N SER A 42 -32.79 26.95 -16.10
CA SER A 42 -32.54 27.28 -17.52
C SER A 42 -31.33 28.22 -17.73
N VAL A 43 -30.94 28.95 -16.69
CA VAL A 43 -29.76 29.83 -16.69
C VAL A 43 -28.93 29.56 -15.44
N ILE A 44 -27.65 29.21 -15.64
CA ILE A 44 -26.67 29.04 -14.57
C ILE A 44 -25.60 30.11 -14.74
N THR A 45 -25.59 31.10 -13.85
CA THR A 45 -24.66 32.22 -13.93
C THR A 45 -23.21 31.76 -13.85
N GLY A 46 -22.42 32.04 -14.89
CA GLY A 46 -20.99 31.68 -14.95
C GLY A 46 -20.70 30.29 -15.47
N ALA A 47 -21.71 29.58 -15.98
CA ALA A 47 -21.57 28.30 -16.63
C ALA A 47 -22.38 28.24 -17.95
N GLU A 48 -21.97 27.39 -18.85
CA GLU A 48 -22.67 27.05 -20.09
C GLU A 48 -23.20 25.62 -19.99
N VAL A 49 -24.43 25.41 -20.40
CA VAL A 49 -25.03 24.08 -20.48
C VAL A 49 -24.75 23.50 -21.86
N VAL A 50 -24.08 22.39 -21.90
CA VAL A 50 -23.71 21.68 -23.14
C VAL A 50 -24.14 20.22 -23.06
N GLU A 51 -24.59 19.66 -24.18
CA GLU A 51 -24.82 18.22 -24.31
C GLU A 51 -23.51 17.53 -24.66
N ILE A 52 -23.10 16.59 -23.83
CA ILE A 52 -21.92 15.74 -24.07
C ILE A 52 -22.23 14.31 -23.70
N GLU A 53 -21.48 13.36 -24.27
CA GLU A 53 -21.60 11.97 -23.85
C GLU A 53 -21.35 11.83 -22.35
N PRO A 54 -22.28 11.21 -21.59
CA PRO A 54 -22.14 11.09 -20.16
C PRO A 54 -20.91 10.23 -19.79
N ARG A 55 -20.05 10.78 -18.97
CA ARG A 55 -19.01 9.95 -18.32
C ARG A 55 -19.63 9.28 -17.11
N LEU A 56 -19.90 7.99 -17.23
CA LEU A 56 -20.41 7.19 -16.13
C LEU A 56 -19.61 7.41 -14.84
N PRO A 57 -20.28 7.41 -13.67
CA PRO A 57 -19.60 7.51 -12.38
C PRO A 57 -18.53 6.43 -12.27
N PRO A 58 -17.40 6.69 -11.60
CA PRO A 58 -16.30 5.74 -11.52
C PRO A 58 -16.64 4.44 -10.77
N HIS A 59 -17.80 4.37 -10.14
CA HIS A 59 -18.28 3.23 -9.40
C HIS A 59 -19.80 3.13 -9.55
N GLN A 60 -20.26 2.21 -10.39
CA GLN A 60 -21.46 1.52 -9.96
C GLN A 60 -21.08 0.82 -8.66
N SER A 61 -21.71 1.22 -7.54
CA SER A 61 -21.56 0.46 -6.30
C SER A 61 -21.84 -0.99 -6.62
N LEU A 62 -20.94 -1.90 -6.20
CA LEU A 62 -21.20 -3.35 -6.28
C LEU A 62 -22.64 -3.59 -5.80
N PRO A 63 -23.47 -4.37 -6.52
CA PRO A 63 -24.83 -4.65 -6.11
C PRO A 63 -24.85 -4.99 -4.62
N GLN A 64 -25.72 -4.36 -3.84
CA GLN A 64 -25.78 -4.54 -2.37
C GLN A 64 -25.88 -6.02 -1.94
N ALA A 65 -26.35 -6.87 -2.84
CA ALA A 65 -26.44 -8.32 -2.65
C ALA A 65 -25.05 -9.02 -2.63
N ILE A 66 -24.00 -8.41 -3.20
CA ILE A 66 -22.67 -9.03 -3.30
C ILE A 66 -21.70 -8.30 -2.38
N LYS A 67 -21.83 -8.53 -1.07
CA LYS A 67 -20.88 -8.01 -0.07
C LYS A 67 -19.58 -8.83 -0.09
N GLY A 68 -18.47 -8.17 -0.33
CA GLY A 68 -17.13 -8.77 -0.24
C GLY A 68 -16.05 -7.69 -0.30
N SER A 69 -14.95 -7.92 0.40
CA SER A 69 -13.77 -7.07 0.34
C SER A 69 -12.70 -7.71 -0.54
N TYR A 70 -11.93 -6.88 -1.22
CA TYR A 70 -10.78 -7.31 -2.00
C TYR A 70 -9.60 -6.35 -1.81
N ASP A 71 -8.39 -6.88 -1.96
CA ASP A 71 -7.19 -6.05 -2.06
C ASP A 71 -7.04 -5.58 -3.51
N ARG A 72 -6.85 -4.28 -3.73
CA ARG A 72 -6.59 -3.71 -5.04
C ARG A 72 -5.10 -3.45 -5.23
N ILE A 73 -4.50 -4.04 -6.26
CA ILE A 73 -3.12 -3.81 -6.66
C ILE A 73 -3.12 -3.34 -8.12
N GLY A 74 -2.97 -2.02 -8.32
CA GLY A 74 -3.15 -1.42 -9.64
C GLY A 74 -4.55 -1.67 -10.18
N ASP A 75 -4.64 -2.38 -11.28
CA ASP A 75 -5.86 -2.82 -11.94
C ASP A 75 -6.20 -4.31 -11.71
N ILE A 76 -5.58 -4.92 -10.70
CA ILE A 76 -5.87 -6.28 -10.25
C ILE A 76 -6.61 -6.25 -8.91
N ALA A 77 -7.70 -7.02 -8.78
CA ALA A 77 -8.38 -7.28 -7.53
C ALA A 77 -8.04 -8.69 -7.02
N ILE A 78 -7.77 -8.81 -5.72
CA ILE A 78 -7.49 -10.09 -5.06
C ILE A 78 -8.53 -10.30 -3.96
N ILE A 79 -9.37 -11.31 -4.14
CA ILE A 79 -10.47 -11.68 -3.24
C ILE A 79 -9.96 -12.74 -2.25
N LYS A 80 -10.37 -12.61 -0.98
CA LYS A 80 -10.17 -13.61 0.08
C LYS A 80 -11.51 -14.12 0.57
N LEU A 81 -12.09 -15.09 -0.13
CA LEU A 81 -13.32 -15.75 0.27
C LEU A 81 -13.10 -17.27 0.24
N LYS A 82 -13.67 -17.97 1.24
CA LYS A 82 -13.63 -19.44 1.27
C LYS A 82 -14.64 -20.06 0.29
N ASP A 83 -15.79 -19.42 0.09
CA ASP A 83 -16.83 -19.85 -0.86
C ASP A 83 -16.45 -19.44 -2.29
N ARG A 84 -16.10 -20.44 -3.09
CA ARG A 84 -15.66 -20.24 -4.48
C ARG A 84 -16.75 -19.67 -5.38
N LYS A 85 -17.99 -20.15 -5.26
CA LYS A 85 -19.10 -19.69 -6.10
C LYS A 85 -19.36 -18.19 -5.86
N ARG A 86 -19.40 -17.79 -4.59
CA ARG A 86 -19.53 -16.38 -4.20
C ARG A 86 -18.33 -15.53 -4.65
N ALA A 87 -17.11 -16.09 -4.64
CA ALA A 87 -15.95 -15.39 -5.16
C ALA A 87 -16.02 -15.17 -6.68
N GLU A 88 -16.51 -16.14 -7.44
CA GLU A 88 -16.72 -16.03 -8.89
C GLU A 88 -17.81 -14.97 -9.22
N GLU A 89 -18.92 -14.97 -8.48
CA GLU A 89 -19.98 -13.96 -8.61
C GLU A 89 -19.45 -12.54 -8.31
N LEU A 90 -18.71 -12.38 -7.21
CA LEU A 90 -18.07 -11.12 -6.85
C LEU A 90 -17.04 -10.70 -7.92
N GLY A 91 -16.23 -11.62 -8.44
CA GLY A 91 -15.25 -11.35 -9.48
C GLY A 91 -15.90 -10.79 -10.75
N LYS A 92 -16.97 -11.40 -11.22
CA LYS A 92 -17.75 -10.91 -12.39
C LYS A 92 -18.33 -9.52 -12.12
N ALA A 93 -18.90 -9.30 -10.93
CA ALA A 93 -19.47 -8.02 -10.56
C ALA A 93 -18.42 -6.90 -10.48
N ILE A 94 -17.20 -7.20 -10.00
CA ILE A 94 -16.09 -6.24 -9.96
C ILE A 94 -15.71 -5.80 -11.39
N ILE A 95 -15.62 -6.72 -12.34
CA ILE A 95 -15.30 -6.39 -13.74
C ILE A 95 -16.41 -5.54 -14.35
N GLN A 96 -17.67 -5.94 -14.16
CA GLN A 96 -18.85 -5.23 -14.71
C GLN A 96 -19.03 -3.82 -14.12
N ALA A 97 -18.61 -3.60 -12.87
CA ALA A 97 -18.71 -2.30 -12.22
C ALA A 97 -17.79 -1.21 -12.83
N GLY A 98 -16.94 -1.55 -13.79
CA GLY A 98 -16.10 -0.57 -14.50
C GLY A 98 -15.13 0.22 -13.60
N SER A 99 -14.74 -0.34 -12.46
CA SER A 99 -13.93 0.31 -11.41
C SER A 99 -12.44 0.51 -11.79
N GLY A 100 -12.08 0.26 -13.07
CA GLY A 100 -10.68 0.25 -13.53
C GLY A 100 -9.92 -1.00 -13.04
N ILE A 101 -10.63 -2.05 -12.63
CA ILE A 101 -10.11 -3.39 -12.43
C ILE A 101 -10.27 -4.16 -13.74
N SER A 102 -9.18 -4.74 -14.23
CA SER A 102 -9.18 -5.54 -15.45
C SER A 102 -8.98 -7.03 -15.18
N SER A 103 -8.48 -7.41 -14.00
CA SER A 103 -8.18 -8.80 -13.64
C SER A 103 -8.61 -9.09 -12.21
N VAL A 104 -9.22 -10.25 -11.97
CA VAL A 104 -9.69 -10.68 -10.64
C VAL A 104 -9.16 -12.07 -10.31
N TRP A 105 -8.56 -12.18 -9.13
CA TRP A 105 -7.96 -13.40 -8.61
C TRP A 105 -8.52 -13.74 -7.23
N ILE A 106 -8.55 -15.02 -6.87
CA ILE A 106 -8.80 -15.46 -5.50
C ILE A 106 -7.49 -15.92 -4.87
N ASP A 107 -7.22 -15.44 -3.66
CA ASP A 107 -6.11 -15.87 -2.79
C ASP A 107 -6.61 -17.04 -1.94
N THR A 108 -6.06 -18.23 -2.18
CA THR A 108 -6.41 -19.47 -1.46
C THR A 108 -5.42 -19.80 -0.34
N GLY A 109 -4.40 -18.97 -0.14
CA GLY A 109 -3.39 -19.16 0.90
C GLY A 109 -2.03 -18.60 0.52
N ILE A 110 -1.06 -18.82 1.40
CA ILE A 110 0.33 -18.41 1.25
C ILE A 110 1.21 -19.65 1.28
N GLN A 111 2.21 -19.71 0.41
CA GLN A 111 3.15 -20.84 0.35
C GLN A 111 4.61 -20.41 0.19
N GLY A 112 5.50 -21.32 0.59
CA GLY A 112 6.94 -21.23 0.37
C GLY A 112 7.65 -20.17 1.22
N GLU A 113 8.98 -20.16 1.08
CA GLU A 113 9.89 -19.27 1.82
C GLU A 113 9.59 -17.77 1.52
N TYR A 114 9.23 -17.45 0.28
CA TYR A 114 8.93 -16.08 -0.16
C TYR A 114 7.50 -15.62 0.15
N ARG A 115 6.70 -16.46 0.86
CA ARG A 115 5.30 -16.14 1.24
C ARG A 115 4.42 -15.78 0.05
N LEU A 116 4.59 -16.47 -1.08
CA LEU A 116 3.84 -16.23 -2.29
C LEU A 116 2.37 -16.61 -2.11
N ARG A 117 1.48 -15.83 -2.71
CA ARG A 117 0.05 -16.10 -2.72
C ARG A 117 -0.25 -17.29 -3.63
N GLN A 118 -1.13 -18.17 -3.19
CA GLN A 118 -1.74 -19.18 -4.04
C GLN A 118 -2.93 -18.55 -4.76
N LEU A 119 -2.74 -18.19 -6.01
CA LEU A 119 -3.72 -17.46 -6.78
C LEU A 119 -4.44 -18.36 -7.78
N LYS A 120 -5.78 -18.20 -7.90
CA LYS A 120 -6.58 -18.76 -8.99
C LYS A 120 -7.32 -17.63 -9.69
N TRP A 121 -7.24 -17.61 -11.00
CA TRP A 121 -7.94 -16.62 -11.82
C TRP A 121 -9.46 -16.82 -11.73
N LEU A 122 -10.23 -15.71 -11.68
CA LEU A 122 -11.69 -15.73 -11.57
C LEU A 122 -12.37 -15.02 -12.74
N ALA A 123 -11.90 -13.84 -13.14
CA ALA A 123 -12.59 -13.02 -14.14
C ALA A 123 -11.64 -11.97 -14.75
N GLY A 124 -12.04 -11.44 -15.91
CA GLY A 124 -11.31 -10.40 -16.64
C GLY A 124 -10.06 -10.94 -17.36
N ASP A 125 -9.03 -10.11 -17.49
CA ASP A 125 -7.76 -10.49 -18.10
C ASP A 125 -7.00 -11.50 -17.22
N ASN A 126 -6.40 -12.51 -17.84
CA ASN A 126 -5.54 -13.45 -17.11
C ASN A 126 -4.12 -12.89 -17.00
N LYS A 127 -3.93 -11.84 -16.19
CA LYS A 127 -2.64 -11.17 -15.96
C LYS A 127 -2.33 -11.04 -14.47
N THR A 128 -1.06 -11.13 -14.12
CA THR A 128 -0.54 -11.05 -12.74
C THR A 128 0.34 -9.81 -12.52
N VAL A 129 0.78 -9.15 -13.59
CA VAL A 129 1.64 -7.98 -13.52
C VAL A 129 0.80 -6.71 -13.50
N ALA A 130 1.09 -5.82 -12.55
CA ALA A 130 0.42 -4.53 -12.42
C ALA A 130 1.39 -3.42 -11.99
N ILE A 131 1.02 -2.17 -12.31
CA ILE A 131 1.60 -0.98 -11.67
C ILE A 131 0.62 -0.50 -10.59
N HIS A 132 1.04 -0.64 -9.34
CA HIS A 132 0.30 -0.10 -8.20
C HIS A 132 0.80 1.31 -7.88
N THR A 133 -0.13 2.21 -7.60
CA THR A 133 0.20 3.58 -7.20
C THR A 133 -0.35 3.87 -5.80
N GLU A 134 0.53 4.21 -4.87
CA GLU A 134 0.16 4.71 -3.55
C GLU A 134 1.04 5.91 -3.17
N ASN A 135 0.46 6.91 -2.52
CA ASN A 135 1.21 8.10 -2.09
C ASN A 135 2.06 8.71 -3.23
N GLN A 136 1.51 8.77 -4.45
CA GLN A 136 2.19 9.22 -5.67
C GLN A 136 3.44 8.41 -6.04
N THR A 137 3.64 7.24 -5.47
CA THR A 137 4.75 6.31 -5.74
C THR A 137 4.25 5.13 -6.53
N ARG A 138 4.97 4.75 -7.58
CA ARG A 138 4.60 3.68 -8.51
C ARG A 138 5.42 2.43 -8.22
N PHE A 139 4.75 1.30 -8.12
CA PHE A 139 5.35 -0.01 -7.89
C PHE A 139 4.96 -0.97 -9.00
N LEU A 140 5.93 -1.48 -9.74
CA LEU A 140 5.73 -2.57 -10.68
C LEU A 140 5.89 -3.88 -9.91
N LEU A 141 4.92 -4.79 -10.06
CA LEU A 141 4.99 -6.10 -9.42
C LEU A 141 4.19 -7.16 -10.16
N ASP A 142 4.55 -8.41 -9.94
CA ASP A 142 3.78 -9.59 -10.30
C ASP A 142 3.22 -10.21 -9.02
N ILE A 143 1.90 -10.22 -8.87
CA ILE A 143 1.22 -10.72 -7.65
C ILE A 143 1.44 -12.21 -7.39
N SER A 144 1.89 -12.97 -8.39
CA SER A 144 2.21 -14.41 -8.27
C SER A 144 3.66 -14.68 -7.84
N LYS A 145 4.56 -13.69 -7.99
CA LYS A 145 6.00 -13.85 -7.76
C LYS A 145 6.53 -13.12 -6.54
N VAL A 146 5.79 -12.11 -6.07
CA VAL A 146 6.22 -11.30 -4.93
C VAL A 146 5.08 -11.03 -3.96
N TYR A 147 5.43 -10.90 -2.69
CA TYR A 147 4.47 -10.45 -1.69
C TYR A 147 4.38 -8.91 -1.70
N PHE A 148 3.16 -8.42 -1.75
CA PHE A 148 2.87 -7.00 -1.56
C PHE A 148 1.50 -6.84 -0.88
N SER A 149 1.40 -5.91 0.09
CA SER A 149 0.14 -5.57 0.77
C SER A 149 -0.17 -4.09 0.65
N PRO A 150 -1.25 -3.69 -0.04
CA PRO A 150 -1.68 -2.30 -0.13
C PRO A 150 -2.17 -1.74 1.22
N ARG A 151 -2.53 -2.61 2.18
CA ARG A 151 -3.01 -2.23 3.52
C ARG A 151 -1.96 -1.51 4.37
N LEU A 152 -0.67 -1.61 3.98
CA LEU A 152 0.44 -0.96 4.67
C LEU A 152 0.76 0.46 4.15
N ALA A 153 0.01 1.00 3.22
CA ALA A 153 0.28 2.30 2.60
C ALA A 153 0.39 3.45 3.63
N THR A 154 -0.53 3.50 4.60
CA THR A 154 -0.53 4.49 5.68
C THR A 154 0.70 4.33 6.59
N GLU A 155 1.08 3.09 6.90
CA GLU A 155 2.22 2.80 7.77
C GLU A 155 3.54 3.18 7.08
N ARG A 156 3.69 2.89 5.79
CA ARG A 156 4.86 3.30 5.00
C ARG A 156 5.05 4.82 5.01
N MET A 157 3.97 5.58 4.82
CA MET A 157 4.00 7.05 4.91
C MET A 157 4.31 7.56 6.32
N ARG A 158 3.76 6.90 7.36
CA ARG A 158 4.05 7.26 8.76
C ARG A 158 5.54 7.11 9.05
N LEU A 159 6.13 6.00 8.62
CA LEU A 159 7.56 5.75 8.81
C LEU A 159 8.40 6.76 8.02
N ALA A 160 8.07 7.04 6.77
CA ALA A 160 8.77 8.01 5.94
C ALA A 160 8.80 9.42 6.56
N ARG A 161 7.73 9.83 7.28
CA ARG A 161 7.69 11.11 7.99
C ARG A 161 8.64 11.17 9.19
N LYS A 162 8.96 10.03 9.82
CA LYS A 162 9.89 9.93 10.96
C LYS A 162 11.37 9.92 10.56
N VAL A 163 11.67 9.68 9.29
CA VAL A 163 13.03 9.63 8.75
C VAL A 163 13.55 11.04 8.51
N ARG A 164 14.83 11.27 8.80
CA ARG A 164 15.57 12.53 8.57
C ARG A 164 16.50 12.38 7.38
N ASP A 165 16.82 13.50 6.75
CA ASP A 165 17.86 13.52 5.70
C ASP A 165 19.21 13.12 6.28
N GLY A 166 20.02 12.41 5.50
CA GLY A 166 21.33 11.92 5.89
C GLY A 166 21.33 10.58 6.65
N GLU A 167 20.16 10.03 7.01
CA GLU A 167 20.09 8.72 7.67
C GLU A 167 20.54 7.59 6.72
N ARG A 168 21.30 6.63 7.27
CA ARG A 168 21.55 5.33 6.66
C ARG A 168 20.51 4.33 7.17
N ILE A 169 19.82 3.67 6.26
CA ILE A 169 18.69 2.79 6.56
C ILE A 169 18.94 1.40 5.98
N ILE A 170 18.59 0.36 6.73
CA ILE A 170 18.55 -1.02 6.25
C ILE A 170 17.10 -1.52 6.32
N ASP A 171 16.54 -1.94 5.18
CA ASP A 171 15.28 -2.68 5.12
C ASP A 171 15.63 -4.16 4.94
N MET A 172 15.48 -4.94 6.03
CA MET A 172 15.97 -6.32 6.12
C MET A 172 15.16 -7.31 5.27
N PHE A 173 13.88 -7.01 4.99
CA PHE A 173 12.93 -7.88 4.31
C PHE A 173 12.10 -7.03 3.35
N ALA A 174 12.79 -6.44 2.39
CA ALA A 174 12.28 -5.31 1.64
C ALA A 174 11.19 -5.67 0.62
N GLY A 175 11.09 -6.93 0.17
CA GLY A 175 10.22 -7.29 -0.93
C GLY A 175 10.56 -6.48 -2.18
N ILE A 176 9.56 -5.85 -2.79
CA ILE A 176 9.74 -4.92 -3.91
C ILE A 176 10.18 -3.50 -3.48
N GLY A 177 10.61 -3.32 -2.24
CA GLY A 177 11.14 -2.09 -1.68
C GLY A 177 10.13 -0.99 -1.35
N PRO A 178 8.88 -1.27 -0.96
CA PRO A 178 7.87 -0.21 -0.83
C PRO A 178 8.19 0.79 0.30
N PHE A 179 8.76 0.36 1.42
CA PHE A 179 9.24 1.27 2.46
C PHE A 179 10.39 2.13 1.95
N GLY A 180 11.42 1.49 1.39
CA GLY A 180 12.61 2.18 0.88
C GLY A 180 12.28 3.21 -0.19
N ILE A 181 11.44 2.87 -1.18
CA ILE A 181 11.10 3.76 -2.29
C ILE A 181 10.29 4.99 -1.80
N ILE A 182 9.32 4.81 -0.89
CA ILE A 182 8.54 5.91 -0.33
C ILE A 182 9.43 6.84 0.51
N ILE A 183 10.33 6.29 1.31
CA ILE A 183 11.28 7.08 2.11
C ILE A 183 12.21 7.87 1.19
N ALA A 184 12.91 7.20 0.26
CA ALA A 184 13.87 7.83 -0.63
C ALA A 184 13.24 8.87 -1.58
N LYS A 185 11.96 8.74 -1.89
CA LYS A 185 11.23 9.75 -2.67
C LYS A 185 11.11 11.08 -1.94
N SER A 186 10.96 11.04 -0.62
CA SER A 186 10.74 12.23 0.22
C SER A 186 11.97 12.73 0.94
N ARG A 187 12.99 11.88 1.14
CA ARG A 187 14.18 12.14 1.96
C ARG A 187 15.47 11.86 1.18
N ASN A 188 16.50 12.64 1.47
CA ASN A 188 17.87 12.39 1.00
C ASN A 188 18.57 11.43 1.97
N VAL A 189 18.50 10.14 1.69
CA VAL A 189 18.96 9.03 2.55
C VAL A 189 19.69 7.96 1.75
N GLU A 190 20.47 7.12 2.42
CA GLU A 190 21.07 5.91 1.87
C GLU A 190 20.31 4.69 2.40
N ILE A 191 19.66 3.92 1.52
CA ILE A 191 18.89 2.77 1.93
C ILE A 191 19.44 1.50 1.29
N THR A 192 19.82 0.52 2.12
CA THR A 192 20.09 -0.84 1.68
C THR A 192 18.81 -1.67 1.86
N CYS A 193 18.27 -2.16 0.75
CA CYS A 193 17.06 -3.00 0.73
C CYS A 193 17.45 -4.45 0.43
N ILE A 194 17.31 -5.33 1.43
CA ILE A 194 17.69 -6.75 1.32
C ILE A 194 16.43 -7.59 1.12
N ASP A 195 16.47 -8.50 0.17
CA ASP A 195 15.47 -9.54 0.02
C ASP A 195 16.07 -10.81 -0.57
N SER A 196 15.60 -11.99 -0.14
CA SER A 196 16.09 -13.28 -0.64
C SER A 196 15.40 -13.72 -1.93
N ASN A 197 14.28 -13.09 -2.31
CA ASN A 197 13.55 -13.38 -3.53
C ASN A 197 14.14 -12.60 -4.74
N PRO A 198 14.71 -13.27 -5.75
CA PRO A 198 15.30 -12.61 -6.91
C PRO A 198 14.27 -11.83 -7.75
N ASP A 199 13.03 -12.31 -7.82
CA ASP A 199 11.95 -11.58 -8.49
C ASP A 199 11.60 -10.28 -7.74
N ALA A 200 11.62 -10.27 -6.42
CA ALA A 200 11.41 -9.07 -5.61
C ALA A 200 12.48 -8.01 -5.90
N ILE A 201 13.75 -8.40 -5.94
CA ILE A 201 14.87 -7.51 -6.29
C ILE A 201 14.73 -6.97 -7.72
N LYS A 202 14.31 -7.80 -8.67
CA LYS A 202 14.04 -7.35 -10.04
C LYS A 202 12.95 -6.28 -10.07
N PHE A 203 11.79 -6.54 -9.48
CA PHE A 203 10.68 -5.60 -9.42
C PHE A 203 10.99 -4.34 -8.61
N MET A 204 11.83 -4.45 -7.57
CA MET A 204 12.34 -3.28 -6.84
C MET A 204 13.16 -2.37 -7.74
N LYS A 205 14.12 -2.90 -8.51
CA LYS A 205 14.92 -2.13 -9.47
C LYS A 205 14.06 -1.44 -10.51
N ASP A 206 13.05 -2.13 -11.03
CA ASP A 206 12.12 -1.56 -12.01
C ASP A 206 11.24 -0.48 -11.37
N SER A 207 10.77 -0.69 -10.14
CA SER A 207 10.00 0.31 -9.38
C SER A 207 10.84 1.56 -9.05
N ILE A 208 12.12 1.42 -8.73
CA ILE A 208 13.04 2.54 -8.54
C ILE A 208 13.10 3.42 -9.80
N ARG A 209 13.21 2.81 -10.98
CA ARG A 209 13.25 3.54 -12.28
C ARG A 209 11.95 4.30 -12.59
N LEU A 210 10.82 3.85 -12.06
CA LEU A 210 9.53 4.50 -12.25
C LEU A 210 9.32 5.75 -11.38
N ASN A 211 10.24 6.04 -10.46
CA ASN A 211 10.09 7.11 -9.47
C ASN A 211 11.28 8.08 -9.50
N LYS A 212 10.99 9.36 -9.24
CA LYS A 212 12.04 10.35 -8.96
C LYS A 212 12.36 10.30 -7.47
N LEU A 213 13.57 9.89 -7.10
CA LEU A 213 14.03 9.75 -5.73
C LEU A 213 14.96 10.89 -5.36
N LYS A 214 14.92 11.33 -4.11
CA LYS A 214 15.89 12.24 -3.48
C LYS A 214 17.06 11.47 -2.89
N GLY A 215 16.77 10.33 -2.27
CA GLY A 215 17.76 9.43 -1.68
C GLY A 215 18.18 8.32 -2.64
N THR A 216 19.13 7.51 -2.19
CA THR A 216 19.68 6.37 -2.92
C THR A 216 19.20 5.07 -2.32
N ILE A 217 18.81 4.12 -3.18
CA ILE A 217 18.44 2.77 -2.79
C ILE A 217 19.40 1.77 -3.43
N THR A 218 19.95 0.89 -2.62
CA THR A 218 20.80 -0.23 -3.05
C THR A 218 20.04 -1.54 -2.82
N PRO A 219 19.44 -2.14 -3.87
CA PRO A 219 18.82 -3.46 -3.77
C PRO A 219 19.88 -4.55 -3.67
N VAL A 220 19.79 -5.41 -2.64
CA VAL A 220 20.73 -6.50 -2.38
C VAL A 220 19.97 -7.83 -2.34
N LEU A 221 20.34 -8.76 -3.24
CA LEU A 221 19.82 -10.12 -3.23
C LEU A 221 20.57 -10.96 -2.20
N GLY A 222 19.87 -11.50 -1.22
CA GLY A 222 20.44 -12.39 -0.22
C GLY A 222 19.64 -12.45 1.06
N LYS A 223 20.11 -13.28 1.99
CA LYS A 223 19.52 -13.40 3.32
C LYS A 223 20.08 -12.30 4.23
N ALA A 224 19.21 -11.67 5.03
CA ALA A 224 19.59 -10.57 5.91
C ALA A 224 20.70 -10.97 6.88
N GLU A 225 20.66 -12.19 7.42
CA GLU A 225 21.65 -12.73 8.34
C GLU A 225 23.06 -12.87 7.73
N THR A 226 23.13 -13.01 6.40
CA THR A 226 24.42 -13.14 5.69
C THR A 226 24.94 -11.77 5.25
N ILE A 227 24.04 -10.86 4.86
CA ILE A 227 24.43 -9.56 4.29
C ILE A 227 24.71 -8.51 5.35
N MET A 228 23.90 -8.47 6.42
CA MET A 228 23.97 -7.38 7.41
C MET A 228 25.31 -7.27 8.16
N PRO A 229 26.03 -8.35 8.51
CA PRO A 229 27.31 -8.23 9.20
C PRO A 229 28.36 -7.41 8.45
N ASP A 230 28.31 -7.39 7.12
CA ASP A 230 29.26 -6.70 6.25
C ASP A 230 28.83 -5.26 5.94
N LEU A 231 27.64 -4.84 6.38
CA LEU A 231 27.13 -3.48 6.14
C LEU A 231 27.59 -2.51 7.24
N PRO A 232 27.79 -1.24 6.89
CA PRO A 232 27.96 -0.20 7.90
C PRO A 232 26.73 -0.10 8.80
N LYS A 233 26.94 0.18 10.10
CA LYS A 233 25.84 0.38 11.06
C LYS A 233 24.86 1.45 10.58
N ALA A 234 23.57 1.18 10.77
CA ALA A 234 22.47 2.01 10.32
C ALA A 234 21.92 2.92 11.43
N ASP A 235 21.40 4.08 11.03
CA ASP A 235 20.62 4.95 11.90
C ASP A 235 19.22 4.36 12.12
N ARG A 236 18.75 3.58 11.13
CA ARG A 236 17.40 2.99 11.16
C ARG A 236 17.40 1.62 10.50
N ILE A 237 16.69 0.67 11.13
CA ILE A 237 16.49 -0.68 10.59
C ILE A 237 14.98 -0.97 10.53
N ILE A 238 14.52 -1.51 9.40
CA ILE A 238 13.13 -1.90 9.19
C ILE A 238 13.07 -3.43 9.17
N MET A 239 12.28 -4.01 10.08
CA MET A 239 12.11 -5.46 10.25
C MET A 239 10.66 -5.85 10.00
N ASN A 240 10.21 -5.81 8.73
CA ASN A 240 8.83 -6.14 8.36
C ASN A 240 8.68 -7.60 7.91
N LEU A 241 9.01 -8.54 8.82
CA LEU A 241 8.75 -9.98 8.69
C LEU A 241 7.98 -10.48 9.92
N PRO A 242 6.73 -10.04 10.15
CA PRO A 242 6.07 -10.02 11.46
C PRO A 242 5.93 -11.38 12.16
N HIS A 243 5.89 -12.49 11.42
CA HIS A 243 5.82 -13.83 12.03
C HIS A 243 7.19 -14.39 12.45
N GLN A 244 8.30 -13.78 12.03
CA GLN A 244 9.66 -14.29 12.29
C GLN A 244 10.63 -13.20 12.77
N SER A 245 10.19 -11.95 12.95
CA SER A 245 11.07 -10.82 13.29
C SER A 245 11.93 -11.07 14.52
N MET A 246 11.43 -11.79 15.53
CA MET A 246 12.20 -12.11 16.76
C MET A 246 13.50 -12.87 16.48
N ARG A 247 13.53 -13.75 15.46
CA ARG A 247 14.75 -14.52 15.10
C ARG A 247 15.92 -13.65 14.65
N PHE A 248 15.62 -12.44 14.19
CA PHE A 248 16.59 -11.53 13.58
C PHE A 248 16.91 -10.31 14.48
N LEU A 249 16.40 -10.30 15.72
CA LEU A 249 16.53 -9.16 16.61
C LEU A 249 18.00 -8.87 16.98
N ASP A 250 18.79 -9.91 17.25
CA ASP A 250 20.20 -9.78 17.64
C ASP A 250 21.04 -9.18 16.51
N ILE A 251 20.84 -9.66 15.27
CA ILE A 251 21.58 -9.12 14.12
C ILE A 251 21.18 -7.67 13.82
N ALA A 252 19.88 -7.35 13.96
CA ALA A 252 19.43 -5.97 13.82
C ALA A 252 20.05 -5.08 14.89
N LYS A 253 20.08 -5.52 16.16
CA LYS A 253 20.73 -4.78 17.25
C LYS A 253 22.21 -4.57 17.01
N ALA A 254 22.94 -5.60 16.52
CA ALA A 254 24.37 -5.51 16.21
C ALA A 254 24.66 -4.51 15.09
N SER A 255 23.80 -4.45 14.07
CA SER A 255 23.93 -3.57 12.90
C SER A 255 23.39 -2.14 13.13
N LEU A 256 22.82 -1.86 14.31
CA LEU A 256 22.28 -0.56 14.66
C LEU A 256 23.35 0.33 15.29
N LYS A 257 23.40 1.63 14.95
CA LYS A 257 24.13 2.66 15.70
C LYS A 257 23.55 2.81 17.10
N ASP A 258 24.30 3.42 18.03
CA ASP A 258 23.85 3.53 19.42
C ASP A 258 22.56 4.33 19.59
N GLU A 259 22.43 5.46 18.89
CA GLU A 259 21.20 6.28 18.87
C GLU A 259 20.17 5.85 17.79
N GLY A 260 20.40 4.70 17.15
CA GLY A 260 19.58 4.22 16.07
C GLY A 260 18.22 3.69 16.52
N ILE A 261 17.32 3.48 15.56
CA ILE A 261 15.95 3.00 15.80
C ILE A 261 15.68 1.76 14.94
N ILE A 262 15.17 0.70 15.58
CA ILE A 262 14.59 -0.45 14.89
C ILE A 262 13.08 -0.29 14.80
N HIS A 263 12.51 -0.40 13.60
CA HIS A 263 11.08 -0.56 13.37
C HIS A 263 10.75 -2.04 13.25
N PHE A 264 10.30 -2.58 14.35
CA PHE A 264 9.99 -3.99 14.51
C PHE A 264 8.49 -4.23 14.29
N TYR A 265 8.13 -5.18 13.44
CA TYR A 265 6.76 -5.57 13.20
C TYR A 265 6.51 -6.97 13.74
N THR A 266 5.43 -7.14 14.49
CA THR A 266 4.97 -8.44 14.99
C THR A 266 3.50 -8.64 14.68
N PHE A 267 3.11 -9.90 14.52
CA PHE A 267 1.74 -10.32 14.24
C PHE A 267 1.30 -11.33 15.28
N GLY A 268 0.08 -11.18 15.78
CA GLY A 268 -0.50 -12.09 16.74
C GLY A 268 -1.56 -11.43 17.63
N SER A 269 -1.88 -12.11 18.70
CA SER A 269 -2.77 -11.61 19.74
C SER A 269 -2.09 -10.53 20.61
N MET A 270 -2.84 -9.93 21.52
CA MET A 270 -2.28 -8.99 22.50
C MET A 270 -1.27 -9.70 23.42
N SER A 271 -1.54 -10.96 23.83
CA SER A 271 -0.60 -11.75 24.66
C SER A 271 0.70 -12.05 23.92
N ASP A 272 0.64 -12.45 22.63
CA ASP A 272 1.85 -12.68 21.81
C ASP A 272 2.67 -11.39 21.68
N THR A 273 2.00 -10.27 21.55
CA THR A 273 2.66 -8.95 21.47
C THR A 273 3.36 -8.61 22.78
N GLU A 274 2.73 -8.81 23.94
CA GLU A 274 3.34 -8.56 25.25
C GLU A 274 4.52 -9.50 25.51
N GLU A 275 4.41 -10.80 25.18
CA GLU A 275 5.53 -11.74 25.27
C GLU A 275 6.73 -11.30 24.42
N ASN A 276 6.48 -10.87 23.18
CA ASN A 276 7.54 -10.32 22.33
C ASN A 276 8.16 -9.05 22.92
N MET A 277 7.36 -8.17 23.53
CA MET A 277 7.86 -6.97 24.18
C MET A 277 8.76 -7.28 25.38
N GLU A 278 8.46 -8.31 26.17
CA GLU A 278 9.31 -8.78 27.28
C GLU A 278 10.66 -9.32 26.75
N LYS A 279 10.63 -10.15 25.74
CA LYS A 279 11.85 -10.66 25.08
C LYS A 279 12.71 -9.52 24.51
N ILE A 280 12.08 -8.50 23.91
CA ILE A 280 12.78 -7.30 23.38
C ILE A 280 13.47 -6.54 24.52
N ARG A 281 12.80 -6.32 25.65
CA ARG A 281 13.39 -5.65 26.84
C ARG A 281 14.54 -6.47 27.40
N SER A 282 14.39 -7.78 27.54
CA SER A 282 15.42 -8.70 28.01
C SER A 282 16.66 -8.73 27.08
N ALA A 283 16.46 -8.45 25.79
CA ALA A 283 17.56 -8.28 24.82
C ALA A 283 18.29 -6.92 24.93
N GLY A 284 17.97 -6.08 25.91
CA GLY A 284 18.57 -4.75 26.13
C GLY A 284 18.13 -3.73 25.07
N LEU A 285 16.84 -3.75 24.74
CA LEU A 285 16.19 -2.77 23.87
C LEU A 285 15.02 -2.11 24.59
N THR A 286 14.92 -0.80 24.48
CA THR A 286 13.81 0.00 25.00
C THR A 286 12.77 0.22 23.91
N ILE A 287 11.50 -0.03 24.23
CA ILE A 287 10.37 0.23 23.34
C ILE A 287 9.96 1.69 23.52
N ILE A 288 10.13 2.50 22.46
CA ILE A 288 9.85 3.95 22.50
C ILE A 288 8.52 4.33 21.82
N ASP A 289 7.92 3.41 21.06
CA ASP A 289 6.60 3.62 20.42
C ASP A 289 5.96 2.26 20.15
N LYS A 290 4.64 2.15 20.37
CA LYS A 290 3.83 0.95 20.08
C LYS A 290 2.57 1.37 19.33
N ARG A 291 2.24 0.68 18.24
CA ARG A 291 1.07 0.99 17.42
C ARG A 291 0.46 -0.25 16.78
N ILE A 292 -0.86 -0.36 16.82
CA ILE A 292 -1.60 -1.29 15.96
C ILE A 292 -1.64 -0.70 14.55
N VAL A 293 -1.05 -1.41 13.58
CA VAL A 293 -1.00 -1.01 12.18
C VAL A 293 -2.26 -1.44 11.45
N HIS A 294 -2.70 -2.68 11.68
CA HIS A 294 -3.88 -3.25 11.06
C HIS A 294 -4.43 -4.42 11.89
N GLY A 295 -5.74 -4.41 12.15
CA GLY A 295 -6.46 -5.55 12.72
C GLY A 295 -6.84 -6.54 11.62
N TYR A 296 -6.53 -7.81 11.78
CA TYR A 296 -6.88 -8.88 10.83
C TYR A 296 -8.09 -9.69 11.29
N SER A 297 -8.24 -9.82 12.59
CA SER A 297 -9.39 -10.41 13.26
C SER A 297 -9.60 -9.73 14.62
N PRO A 298 -10.69 -10.01 15.35
CA PRO A 298 -10.86 -9.51 16.72
C PRO A 298 -9.71 -9.91 17.66
N ALA A 299 -9.03 -11.02 17.38
CA ALA A 299 -7.96 -11.56 18.21
C ALA A 299 -6.55 -11.26 17.71
N GLU A 300 -6.36 -10.88 16.43
CA GLU A 300 -5.04 -10.79 15.82
C GLU A 300 -4.82 -9.45 15.10
N SER A 301 -3.68 -8.87 15.34
CA SER A 301 -3.28 -7.58 14.76
C SER A 301 -1.82 -7.59 14.32
N LEU A 302 -1.52 -6.76 13.33
CA LEU A 302 -0.17 -6.34 13.01
C LEU A 302 0.20 -5.15 13.89
N VAL A 303 1.24 -5.29 14.69
CA VAL A 303 1.73 -4.26 15.60
C VAL A 303 3.12 -3.81 15.16
N SER A 304 3.35 -2.50 15.15
CA SER A 304 4.65 -1.86 14.95
C SER A 304 5.20 -1.39 16.29
N LEU A 305 6.43 -1.77 16.59
CA LEU A 305 7.20 -1.30 17.73
C LEU A 305 8.41 -0.51 17.22
N SER A 306 8.69 0.65 17.81
CA SER A 306 9.95 1.35 17.59
C SER A 306 10.86 1.09 18.78
N LEU A 307 12.06 0.58 18.51
CA LEU A 307 13.01 0.14 19.53
C LEU A 307 14.29 0.95 19.45
N ARG A 308 14.92 1.18 20.60
CA ARG A 308 16.25 1.80 20.74
C ARG A 308 17.12 0.94 21.66
N LYS A 309 18.44 0.97 21.52
CA LYS A 309 19.34 0.34 22.49
C LYS A 309 19.09 0.96 23.87
N THR A 310 19.04 0.12 24.91
CA THR A 310 19.08 0.61 26.30
C THR A 310 20.50 1.11 26.58
N LEU A 311 20.64 2.34 27.03
CA LEU A 311 21.89 2.95 27.47
C LEU A 311 22.37 2.33 28.77
#